data_d1c39244b54ab5583db2c9b719c04cc7
#
_entry.id   d1c39244b54ab5583db2c9b719c04cc7
#
_cell.length_a   1.000
_cell.length_b   1.000
_cell.length_c   1.000
_cell.angle_alpha   90.00
_cell.angle_beta   90.00
_cell.angle_gamma   90.00
#
_symmetry.space_group_name_H-M   'P 1'
#
loop_
_entity.id
_entity.type
_entity.pdbx_description
1 polymer ?
#
loop_
_entity_poly.entity_id
_entity_poly.type
_entity_poly.pdbx_seq_one_letter_code
_entity_poly.pdbx_strand_id
1 'polypeptide(L)'
;MRTAFSGHLDDVVRAARERTGVPGVAAGLSVDGRVEIVADGVLGLGGGEPVRPETPFRVASISKWFTASLAALCLDLEAPLRGEASASALLSHTAGLRCESAEPLPEVARGLWSYSNAGYWAVGDACAAACGASFADAMRARVLAPLGLEASGYEEPARPARGHVQEGETGHREVRQDAYPVARRPSGGLWSTVGDLLRFGTHQLGGPGPLGDEARAALRRPRAEALGAAYAHGFWTRELAGGRVALDHEGSVGGYQSLLLLVPAERLALAVLTNSWRGSGLIRRVVHDLGLVPATLETPPRRGDVSGHAGRYALDGAEAELESAGGVLRVREAETDPVTGARIAAPSWPAEPLGDDVYGFAGGLLMGHRIDFPRPGIARVGWIALPRVEA
;
A
#
# COMPACT_ATOMS: atom_id res chain seq x y z
N MET A 1 -0.82 -2.13 28.70
CA MET A 1 -1.01 -1.53 27.37
C MET A 1 -2.47 -1.20 26.98
N ARG A 2 -3.50 -1.77 27.61
CA ARG A 2 -4.93 -1.50 27.26
C ARG A 2 -5.45 -0.08 27.57
N THR A 3 -4.74 0.75 28.31
CA THR A 3 -5.18 2.10 28.76
C THR A 3 -4.52 3.26 28.01
N ALA A 4 -3.58 2.98 27.08
CA ALA A 4 -2.77 4.04 26.46
C ALA A 4 -3.31 4.60 25.14
N PHE A 5 -4.38 4.02 24.55
CA PHE A 5 -4.81 4.39 23.20
C PHE A 5 -5.95 5.41 23.12
N SER A 6 -6.83 5.50 24.14
CA SER A 6 -7.94 6.47 24.10
C SER A 6 -7.46 7.88 24.47
N GLY A 7 -7.65 8.82 23.59
CA GLY A 7 -7.23 10.22 23.71
C GLY A 7 -5.86 10.57 23.12
N HIS A 8 -5.10 9.57 22.67
CA HIS A 8 -3.75 9.78 22.12
C HIS A 8 -3.73 9.89 20.60
N LEU A 9 -4.72 9.31 19.91
CA LEU A 9 -4.77 9.32 18.44
C LEU A 9 -4.89 10.74 17.88
N ASP A 10 -5.72 11.60 18.50
CA ASP A 10 -5.90 12.98 18.06
C ASP A 10 -4.61 13.78 18.13
N ASP A 11 -3.89 13.71 19.26
CA ASP A 11 -2.61 14.40 19.44
C ASP A 11 -1.56 13.93 18.44
N VAL A 12 -1.45 12.61 18.24
CA VAL A 12 -0.50 12.00 17.31
C VAL A 12 -0.78 12.43 15.87
N VAL A 13 -2.04 12.37 15.44
CA VAL A 13 -2.43 12.72 14.07
C VAL A 13 -2.23 14.21 13.78
N ARG A 14 -2.64 15.10 14.70
CA ARG A 14 -2.47 16.54 14.54
C ARG A 14 -1.00 16.92 14.50
N ALA A 15 -0.20 16.41 15.42
CA ALA A 15 1.24 16.66 15.45
C ALA A 15 1.94 16.13 14.18
N ALA A 16 1.53 14.97 13.66
CA ALA A 16 2.06 14.43 12.42
C ALA A 16 1.67 15.31 11.21
N ARG A 17 0.42 15.80 11.15
CA ARG A 17 -0.03 16.69 10.08
C ARG A 17 0.70 18.03 10.09
N GLU A 18 0.83 18.66 11.24
CA GLU A 18 1.57 19.92 11.39
C GLU A 18 3.02 19.82 10.91
N ARG A 19 3.70 18.72 11.28
CA ARG A 19 5.12 18.51 10.89
C ARG A 19 5.31 18.21 9.41
N THR A 20 4.34 17.55 8.77
CA THR A 20 4.45 17.15 7.37
C THR A 20 3.81 18.13 6.41
N GLY A 21 2.97 19.05 6.90
CA GLY A 21 2.24 20.01 6.10
C GLY A 21 1.18 19.37 5.17
N VAL A 22 0.75 18.13 5.45
CA VAL A 22 -0.29 17.44 4.67
C VAL A 22 -1.60 18.23 4.76
N PRO A 23 -2.27 18.56 3.63
CA PRO A 23 -3.48 19.38 3.63
C PRO A 23 -4.63 18.80 4.46
N GLY A 24 -4.85 17.49 4.34
CA GLY A 24 -5.93 16.81 5.05
C GLY A 24 -5.63 15.37 5.39
N VAL A 25 -6.11 14.93 6.54
CA VAL A 25 -5.97 13.57 7.06
C VAL A 25 -7.24 13.11 7.76
N ALA A 26 -7.59 11.84 7.58
CA ALA A 26 -8.49 11.10 8.45
C ALA A 26 -7.77 9.85 8.95
N ALA A 27 -7.84 9.58 10.25
CA ALA A 27 -7.25 8.39 10.86
C ALA A 27 -8.22 7.76 11.83
N GLY A 28 -8.15 6.45 11.98
CA GLY A 28 -9.00 5.72 12.92
C GLY A 28 -8.30 4.50 13.48
N LEU A 29 -8.56 4.26 14.74
CA LEU A 29 -8.06 3.14 15.51
C LEU A 29 -9.23 2.35 16.08
N SER A 30 -9.23 1.04 15.88
CA SER A 30 -10.16 0.10 16.52
C SER A 30 -9.36 -0.89 17.35
N VAL A 31 -9.70 -1.05 18.63
CA VAL A 31 -9.11 -2.05 19.53
C VAL A 31 -10.22 -2.75 20.28
N ASP A 32 -10.33 -4.06 20.16
CA ASP A 32 -11.40 -4.85 20.78
C ASP A 32 -12.82 -4.28 20.50
N GLY A 33 -13.04 -3.71 19.31
CA GLY A 33 -14.31 -3.12 18.89
C GLY A 33 -14.57 -1.70 19.39
N ARG A 34 -13.69 -1.12 20.18
CA ARG A 34 -13.71 0.32 20.50
C ARG A 34 -13.09 1.10 19.37
N VAL A 35 -13.78 2.07 18.84
CA VAL A 35 -13.36 2.84 17.68
C VAL A 35 -13.13 4.31 18.06
N GLU A 36 -12.00 4.84 17.66
CA GLU A 36 -11.69 6.28 17.70
C GLU A 36 -11.38 6.73 16.28
N ILE A 37 -11.95 7.85 15.83
CA ILE A 37 -11.71 8.45 14.52
C ILE A 37 -11.37 9.92 14.70
N VAL A 38 -10.32 10.36 14.03
CA VAL A 38 -9.83 11.73 13.99
C VAL A 38 -9.80 12.20 12.55
N ALA A 39 -10.20 13.45 12.33
CA ALA A 39 -10.11 14.11 11.04
C ALA A 39 -9.56 15.52 11.24
N ASP A 40 -8.59 15.92 10.42
CA ASP A 40 -7.96 17.24 10.52
C ASP A 40 -7.54 17.78 9.15
N GLY A 41 -7.50 19.11 9.01
CA GLY A 41 -7.15 19.78 7.76
C GLY A 41 -8.33 19.95 6.80
N VAL A 42 -8.04 20.08 5.51
CA VAL A 42 -9.00 20.49 4.47
C VAL A 42 -9.12 19.49 3.33
N LEU A 43 -10.32 19.47 2.69
CA LEU A 43 -10.59 18.63 1.51
C LEU A 43 -9.69 19.02 0.33
N GLY A 44 -9.51 20.32 0.13
CA GLY A 44 -8.70 20.91 -0.94
C GLY A 44 -8.24 22.31 -0.58
N LEU A 45 -7.15 22.76 -1.15
CA LEU A 45 -6.51 24.04 -0.79
C LEU A 45 -7.33 25.28 -1.20
N GLY A 46 -8.19 25.16 -2.20
CA GLY A 46 -8.96 26.30 -2.74
C GLY A 46 -10.25 26.63 -2.01
N GLY A 47 -10.74 25.81 -1.08
CA GLY A 47 -12.09 25.93 -0.53
C GLY A 47 -12.21 25.97 0.99
N GLY A 48 -11.18 25.62 1.73
CA GLY A 48 -11.20 25.63 3.21
C GLY A 48 -12.20 24.64 3.85
N GLU A 49 -12.89 23.79 3.07
CA GLU A 49 -13.79 22.77 3.63
C GLU A 49 -13.01 21.78 4.47
N PRO A 50 -13.43 21.52 5.73
CA PRO A 50 -12.70 20.62 6.59
C PRO A 50 -12.87 19.16 6.17
N VAL A 51 -11.81 18.37 6.35
CA VAL A 51 -11.90 16.90 6.38
C VAL A 51 -12.76 16.50 7.58
N ARG A 52 -13.62 15.51 7.38
CA ARG A 52 -14.50 14.93 8.39
C ARG A 52 -14.28 13.42 8.50
N PRO A 53 -14.72 12.77 9.59
CA PRO A 53 -14.66 11.31 9.72
C PRO A 53 -15.28 10.54 8.54
N GLU A 54 -16.31 11.11 7.91
CA GLU A 54 -17.05 10.53 6.80
C GLU A 54 -16.47 10.91 5.43
N THR A 55 -15.40 11.70 5.38
CA THR A 55 -14.78 12.12 4.13
C THR A 55 -14.22 10.91 3.37
N PRO A 56 -14.63 10.68 2.12
CA PRO A 56 -14.05 9.63 1.30
C PRO A 56 -12.71 10.06 0.71
N PHE A 57 -11.78 9.11 0.65
CA PHE A 57 -10.47 9.24 0.00
C PHE A 57 -10.29 8.11 -1.01
N ARG A 58 -9.45 8.30 -2.02
CA ARG A 58 -8.94 7.17 -2.80
C ARG A 58 -8.00 6.35 -1.92
N VAL A 59 -8.30 5.06 -1.77
CA VAL A 59 -7.49 4.18 -0.92
C VAL A 59 -6.43 3.43 -1.72
N ALA A 60 -6.37 3.67 -3.02
CA ALA A 60 -5.37 3.11 -3.92
C ALA A 60 -5.20 1.59 -3.71
N SER A 61 -3.97 1.13 -3.52
CA SER A 61 -3.64 -0.30 -3.47
C SER A 61 -4.22 -1.06 -2.28
N ILE A 62 -4.82 -0.41 -1.29
CA ILE A 62 -5.67 -1.11 -0.30
C ILE A 62 -6.82 -1.85 -1.00
N SER A 63 -7.26 -1.38 -2.19
CA SER A 63 -8.22 -2.08 -3.07
C SER A 63 -7.84 -3.54 -3.33
N LYS A 64 -6.56 -3.87 -3.32
CA LYS A 64 -6.07 -5.24 -3.55
C LYS A 64 -6.53 -6.22 -2.49
N TRP A 65 -6.60 -5.78 -1.25
CA TRP A 65 -7.10 -6.63 -0.16
C TRP A 65 -8.60 -6.92 -0.32
N PHE A 66 -9.37 -5.92 -0.79
CA PHE A 66 -10.78 -6.12 -1.14
C PHE A 66 -10.94 -7.08 -2.33
N THR A 67 -10.10 -6.94 -3.37
CA THR A 67 -10.10 -7.83 -4.53
C THR A 67 -9.74 -9.26 -4.14
N ALA A 68 -8.75 -9.46 -3.27
CA ALA A 68 -8.41 -10.78 -2.74
C ALA A 68 -9.58 -11.39 -1.94
N SER A 69 -10.29 -10.55 -1.16
CA SER A 69 -11.48 -10.99 -0.43
C SER A 69 -12.61 -11.41 -1.38
N LEU A 70 -12.87 -10.66 -2.45
CA LEU A 70 -13.85 -11.03 -3.48
C LEU A 70 -13.43 -12.33 -4.18
N ALA A 71 -12.16 -12.45 -4.56
CA ALA A 71 -11.65 -13.66 -5.22
C ALA A 71 -11.85 -14.91 -4.34
N ALA A 72 -11.59 -14.83 -3.04
CA ALA A 72 -11.82 -15.93 -2.10
C ALA A 72 -13.30 -16.33 -1.96
N LEU A 73 -14.23 -15.45 -2.33
CA LEU A 73 -15.67 -15.71 -2.32
C LEU A 73 -16.20 -16.29 -3.65
N CYS A 74 -15.46 -16.13 -4.75
CA CYS A 74 -15.96 -16.39 -6.08
C CYS A 74 -15.14 -17.41 -6.87
N LEU A 75 -13.87 -17.62 -6.48
CA LEU A 75 -12.91 -18.41 -7.26
C LEU A 75 -12.26 -19.50 -6.41
N ASP A 76 -11.85 -20.57 -7.07
CA ASP A 76 -10.80 -21.44 -6.52
C ASP A 76 -9.45 -20.74 -6.73
N LEU A 77 -8.84 -20.30 -5.65
CA LEU A 77 -7.60 -19.51 -5.71
C LEU A 77 -6.40 -20.29 -6.25
N GLU A 78 -6.40 -21.59 -6.16
CA GLU A 78 -5.29 -22.47 -6.62
C GLU A 78 -5.49 -22.98 -8.06
N ALA A 79 -6.69 -22.85 -8.61
CA ALA A 79 -6.95 -23.22 -10.00
C ALA A 79 -6.24 -22.29 -10.99
N PRO A 80 -5.74 -22.80 -12.13
CA PRO A 80 -5.17 -21.99 -13.19
C PRO A 80 -6.18 -20.94 -13.68
N LEU A 81 -5.76 -19.67 -13.72
CA LEU A 81 -6.59 -18.56 -14.16
C LEU A 81 -6.07 -17.93 -15.46
N ARG A 82 -4.75 -17.80 -15.58
CA ARG A 82 -4.08 -17.20 -16.72
C ARG A 82 -2.87 -18.04 -17.13
N GLY A 83 -2.98 -18.81 -18.21
CA GLY A 83 -1.99 -19.83 -18.51
C GLY A 83 -1.88 -20.81 -17.34
N GLU A 84 -0.70 -21.00 -16.81
CA GLU A 84 -0.45 -21.84 -15.63
C GLU A 84 -0.59 -21.06 -14.30
N ALA A 85 -0.67 -19.73 -14.33
CA ALA A 85 -0.75 -18.93 -13.12
C ALA A 85 -2.13 -19.02 -12.49
N SER A 86 -2.20 -19.37 -11.22
CA SER A 86 -3.42 -19.38 -10.41
C SER A 86 -3.80 -17.97 -9.94
N ALA A 87 -5.05 -17.80 -9.50
CA ALA A 87 -5.47 -16.58 -8.83
C ALA A 87 -4.58 -16.26 -7.61
N SER A 88 -4.18 -17.27 -6.85
CA SER A 88 -3.25 -17.16 -5.74
C SER A 88 -1.90 -16.57 -6.16
N ALA A 89 -1.32 -17.04 -7.25
CA ALA A 89 -0.05 -16.51 -7.76
C ALA A 89 -0.17 -15.05 -8.24
N LEU A 90 -1.31 -14.69 -8.87
CA LEU A 90 -1.59 -13.33 -9.32
C LEU A 90 -1.78 -12.36 -8.13
N LEU A 91 -2.56 -12.76 -7.11
CA LEU A 91 -2.81 -11.97 -5.91
C LEU A 91 -1.58 -11.80 -5.02
N SER A 92 -0.64 -12.73 -5.08
CA SER A 92 0.59 -12.68 -4.28
C SER A 92 1.80 -12.13 -5.04
N HIS A 93 1.63 -11.64 -6.27
CA HIS A 93 2.70 -11.09 -7.11
C HIS A 93 3.82 -12.09 -7.46
N THR A 94 3.48 -13.40 -7.52
CA THR A 94 4.42 -14.46 -7.85
C THR A 94 4.21 -15.04 -9.24
N ALA A 95 3.24 -14.53 -10.00
CA ALA A 95 2.93 -14.98 -11.34
C ALA A 95 3.95 -14.53 -12.41
N GLY A 96 4.97 -13.75 -12.04
CA GLY A 96 6.02 -13.30 -12.95
C GLY A 96 5.55 -12.28 -14.00
N LEU A 97 4.54 -11.47 -13.68
CA LEU A 97 4.04 -10.42 -14.55
C LEU A 97 4.70 -9.06 -14.24
N ARG A 98 4.80 -8.22 -15.25
CA ARG A 98 5.19 -6.81 -15.10
C ARG A 98 4.14 -6.05 -14.28
N CYS A 99 4.52 -4.87 -13.79
CA CYS A 99 3.64 -4.08 -12.91
C CYS A 99 2.35 -3.66 -13.62
N GLU A 100 2.47 -2.98 -14.76
CA GLU A 100 1.36 -2.33 -15.46
C GLU A 100 0.98 -3.03 -16.79
N SER A 101 1.50 -4.23 -17.03
CA SER A 101 1.16 -5.01 -18.21
C SER A 101 1.11 -6.51 -17.92
N ALA A 102 0.34 -7.21 -18.76
CA ALA A 102 0.22 -8.66 -18.69
C ALA A 102 1.41 -9.40 -19.31
N GLU A 103 2.44 -8.70 -19.69
CA GLU A 103 3.67 -9.28 -20.20
C GLU A 103 4.48 -9.92 -19.05
N PRO A 104 5.24 -10.99 -19.34
CA PRO A 104 6.10 -11.60 -18.34
C PRO A 104 7.25 -10.65 -17.95
N LEU A 105 7.77 -10.81 -16.75
CA LEU A 105 9.04 -10.21 -16.36
C LEU A 105 10.15 -10.63 -17.32
N PRO A 106 11.17 -9.77 -17.52
CA PRO A 106 12.38 -10.17 -18.24
C PRO A 106 12.99 -11.45 -17.67
N GLU A 107 13.67 -12.23 -18.50
CA GLU A 107 14.22 -13.54 -18.10
C GLU A 107 15.11 -13.44 -16.86
N VAL A 108 15.93 -12.38 -16.76
CA VAL A 108 16.79 -12.11 -15.61
C VAL A 108 16.04 -11.94 -14.28
N ALA A 109 14.77 -11.53 -14.32
CA ALA A 109 13.90 -11.34 -13.16
C ALA A 109 12.86 -12.47 -13.01
N ARG A 110 12.87 -13.47 -13.89
CA ARG A 110 11.88 -14.57 -13.83
C ARG A 110 11.97 -15.35 -12.53
N GLY A 111 10.81 -15.65 -11.95
CA GLY A 111 10.67 -16.36 -10.68
C GLY A 111 10.95 -15.53 -9.44
N LEU A 112 11.22 -14.22 -9.60
CA LEU A 112 11.27 -13.29 -8.47
C LEU A 112 9.87 -12.76 -8.14
N TRP A 113 9.65 -12.45 -6.88
CA TRP A 113 8.52 -11.63 -6.47
C TRP A 113 8.68 -10.22 -7.06
N SER A 114 7.65 -9.74 -7.73
CA SER A 114 7.59 -8.39 -8.27
C SER A 114 6.15 -7.91 -8.29
N TYR A 115 5.90 -6.76 -7.72
CA TYR A 115 4.56 -6.18 -7.64
C TYR A 115 3.91 -6.02 -9.02
N SER A 116 2.65 -6.45 -9.14
CA SER A 116 1.92 -6.40 -10.41
C SER A 116 0.47 -5.96 -10.22
N ASN A 117 0.13 -4.80 -10.76
CA ASN A 117 -1.25 -4.36 -10.88
C ASN A 117 -2.01 -5.19 -11.91
N ALA A 118 -1.34 -5.58 -12.99
CA ALA A 118 -1.94 -6.39 -14.07
C ALA A 118 -2.43 -7.75 -13.57
N GLY A 119 -1.77 -8.36 -12.59
CA GLY A 119 -2.25 -9.57 -11.93
C GLY A 119 -3.62 -9.39 -11.30
N TYR A 120 -3.84 -8.26 -10.64
CA TYR A 120 -5.13 -7.92 -10.03
C TYR A 120 -6.22 -7.62 -11.05
N TRP A 121 -5.88 -7.03 -12.21
CA TRP A 121 -6.86 -6.83 -13.29
C TRP A 121 -7.38 -8.16 -13.79
N ALA A 122 -6.50 -9.12 -14.04
CA ALA A 122 -6.88 -10.46 -14.47
C ALA A 122 -7.77 -11.19 -13.43
N VAL A 123 -7.46 -11.06 -12.14
CA VAL A 123 -8.30 -11.62 -11.07
C VAL A 123 -9.65 -10.89 -11.02
N GLY A 124 -9.67 -9.57 -11.20
CA GLY A 124 -10.92 -8.80 -11.24
C GLY A 124 -11.83 -9.21 -12.39
N ASP A 125 -11.28 -9.44 -13.58
CA ASP A 125 -12.02 -9.94 -14.75
C ASP A 125 -12.61 -11.33 -14.48
N ALA A 126 -11.83 -12.22 -13.84
CA ALA A 126 -12.30 -13.54 -13.46
C ALA A 126 -13.42 -13.50 -12.41
N CYS A 127 -13.30 -12.62 -11.40
CA CYS A 127 -14.37 -12.41 -10.42
C CYS A 127 -15.65 -11.89 -11.10
N ALA A 128 -15.53 -10.93 -12.01
CA ALA A 128 -16.67 -10.42 -12.79
C ALA A 128 -17.35 -11.51 -13.58
N ALA A 129 -16.57 -12.34 -14.29
CA ALA A 129 -17.07 -13.49 -15.05
C ALA A 129 -17.76 -14.53 -14.15
N ALA A 130 -17.14 -14.92 -13.04
CA ALA A 130 -17.69 -15.89 -12.09
C ALA A 130 -18.98 -15.40 -11.41
N CYS A 131 -19.12 -14.09 -11.21
CA CYS A 131 -20.32 -13.49 -10.63
C CYS A 131 -21.38 -13.12 -11.68
N GLY A 132 -21.10 -13.17 -12.98
CA GLY A 132 -22.01 -12.73 -14.04
C GLY A 132 -22.36 -11.25 -13.96
N ALA A 133 -21.45 -10.40 -13.46
CA ALA A 133 -21.67 -8.99 -13.18
C ALA A 133 -20.41 -8.18 -13.46
N SER A 134 -20.50 -6.83 -13.47
CA SER A 134 -19.29 -6.01 -13.49
C SER A 134 -18.46 -6.24 -12.20
N PHE A 135 -17.15 -6.02 -12.27
CA PHE A 135 -16.30 -6.12 -11.08
C PHE A 135 -16.81 -5.24 -9.92
N ALA A 136 -17.26 -4.03 -10.22
CA ALA A 136 -17.78 -3.10 -9.23
C ALA A 136 -19.09 -3.62 -8.58
N ASP A 137 -19.99 -4.20 -9.37
CA ASP A 137 -21.25 -4.75 -8.86
C ASP A 137 -21.00 -6.04 -8.05
N ALA A 138 -20.10 -6.91 -8.52
CA ALA A 138 -19.68 -8.10 -7.78
C ALA A 138 -19.05 -7.72 -6.43
N MET A 139 -18.16 -6.72 -6.40
CA MET A 139 -17.56 -6.19 -5.17
C MET A 139 -18.62 -5.63 -4.24
N ARG A 140 -19.53 -4.81 -4.75
CA ARG A 140 -20.63 -4.27 -3.97
C ARG A 140 -21.49 -5.37 -3.35
N ALA A 141 -21.93 -6.32 -4.15
CA ALA A 141 -22.87 -7.35 -3.72
C ALA A 141 -22.25 -8.37 -2.76
N ARG A 142 -20.97 -8.71 -2.95
CA ARG A 142 -20.33 -9.81 -2.21
C ARG A 142 -19.47 -9.36 -1.04
N VAL A 143 -18.96 -8.11 -1.08
CA VAL A 143 -18.03 -7.61 -0.05
C VAL A 143 -18.58 -6.35 0.63
N LEU A 144 -18.87 -5.28 -0.13
CA LEU A 144 -19.17 -3.98 0.47
C LEU A 144 -20.51 -3.99 1.22
N ALA A 145 -21.60 -4.40 0.56
CA ALA A 145 -22.93 -4.41 1.17
C ALA A 145 -23.05 -5.39 2.36
N PRO A 146 -22.54 -6.64 2.31
CA PRO A 146 -22.56 -7.52 3.46
C PRO A 146 -21.78 -7.01 4.69
N LEU A 147 -20.81 -6.11 4.50
CA LEU A 147 -20.05 -5.47 5.56
C LEU A 147 -20.61 -4.09 5.98
N GLY A 148 -21.66 -3.61 5.32
CA GLY A 148 -22.21 -2.28 5.55
C GLY A 148 -21.25 -1.14 5.20
N LEU A 149 -20.40 -1.32 4.16
CA LEU A 149 -19.42 -0.34 3.71
C LEU A 149 -20.07 0.61 2.69
N GLU A 150 -21.02 1.41 3.15
CA GLU A 150 -21.89 2.21 2.29
C GLU A 150 -21.17 3.41 1.65
N ALA A 151 -20.11 3.89 2.29
CA ALA A 151 -19.28 4.99 1.79
C ALA A 151 -18.13 4.51 0.88
N SER A 152 -18.06 3.20 0.61
CA SER A 152 -17.03 2.60 -0.25
C SER A 152 -17.60 2.24 -1.62
N GLY A 153 -16.82 2.51 -2.69
CA GLY A 153 -17.24 2.22 -4.05
C GLY A 153 -16.25 2.70 -5.11
N TYR A 154 -16.63 2.57 -6.37
CA TYR A 154 -15.80 2.92 -7.51
C TYR A 154 -16.24 4.17 -8.26
N GLU A 155 -17.39 4.70 -7.92
CA GLU A 155 -17.86 5.98 -8.44
C GLU A 155 -17.33 7.12 -7.56
N GLU A 156 -17.08 8.28 -8.16
CA GLU A 156 -16.60 9.44 -7.41
C GLU A 156 -17.68 9.92 -6.42
N PRO A 157 -17.35 10.02 -5.14
CA PRO A 157 -18.28 10.54 -4.14
C PRO A 157 -18.58 12.03 -4.36
N ALA A 158 -19.71 12.51 -3.85
CA ALA A 158 -20.12 13.92 -4.02
C ALA A 158 -19.18 14.94 -3.37
N ARG A 159 -18.52 14.57 -2.29
CA ARG A 159 -17.61 15.45 -1.50
C ARG A 159 -16.36 14.69 -1.06
N PRO A 160 -15.48 14.27 -1.99
CA PRO A 160 -14.26 13.57 -1.65
C PRO A 160 -13.17 14.54 -1.18
N ALA A 161 -12.21 14.05 -0.45
CA ALA A 161 -10.92 14.72 -0.32
C ALA A 161 -10.30 14.86 -1.72
N ARG A 162 -9.54 15.91 -1.97
CA ARG A 162 -8.86 16.18 -3.24
C ARG A 162 -7.38 15.90 -3.10
N GLY A 163 -6.80 15.17 -4.05
CA GLY A 163 -5.39 14.79 -4.00
C GLY A 163 -4.45 15.96 -4.28
N HIS A 164 -3.30 15.99 -3.61
CA HIS A 164 -2.29 17.02 -3.77
C HIS A 164 -0.92 16.40 -4.02
N VAL A 165 -0.23 16.91 -5.04
CA VAL A 165 1.18 16.60 -5.27
C VAL A 165 2.06 17.70 -4.72
N GLN A 166 3.34 17.41 -4.54
CA GLN A 166 4.32 18.40 -4.09
C GLN A 166 4.53 19.46 -5.16
N GLU A 167 4.59 20.72 -4.74
CA GLU A 167 4.97 21.87 -5.57
C GLU A 167 6.11 22.62 -4.87
N GLY A 168 7.28 22.64 -5.51
CA GLY A 168 8.50 23.14 -4.86
C GLY A 168 8.91 22.34 -3.65
N GLU A 169 9.62 22.96 -2.69
CA GLU A 169 10.13 22.28 -1.50
C GLU A 169 9.06 21.98 -0.44
N THR A 170 8.12 22.91 -0.25
CA THR A 170 7.13 22.86 0.84
C THR A 170 5.69 22.98 0.40
N GLY A 171 5.45 23.41 -0.84
CA GLY A 171 4.12 23.68 -1.39
C GLY A 171 3.38 22.40 -1.79
N HIS A 172 2.06 22.57 -1.98
CA HIS A 172 1.17 21.57 -2.52
C HIS A 172 0.36 22.15 -3.66
N ARG A 173 0.12 21.36 -4.70
CA ARG A 173 -0.79 21.68 -5.79
C ARG A 173 -1.86 20.59 -5.87
N GLU A 174 -3.12 21.00 -5.92
CA GLU A 174 -4.23 20.09 -6.15
C GLU A 174 -4.11 19.43 -7.52
N VAL A 175 -4.31 18.13 -7.58
CA VAL A 175 -4.27 17.35 -8.81
C VAL A 175 -5.70 17.19 -9.32
N ARG A 176 -5.91 17.46 -10.63
CA ARG A 176 -7.17 17.12 -11.27
C ARG A 176 -7.40 15.61 -11.15
N GLN A 177 -8.54 15.24 -10.58
CA GLN A 177 -8.92 13.85 -10.45
C GLN A 177 -9.62 13.41 -11.73
N ASP A 178 -8.94 12.66 -12.56
CA ASP A 178 -9.57 11.93 -13.65
C ASP A 178 -10.24 10.65 -13.14
N ALA A 179 -11.25 10.17 -13.87
CA ALA A 179 -11.92 8.92 -13.54
C ALA A 179 -10.90 7.77 -13.55
N TYR A 180 -10.88 6.97 -12.47
CA TYR A 180 -9.98 5.82 -12.43
C TYR A 180 -10.40 4.79 -13.50
N PRO A 181 -9.47 4.32 -14.36
CA PRO A 181 -9.81 3.42 -15.45
C PRO A 181 -10.52 2.16 -14.94
N VAL A 182 -11.66 1.82 -15.58
CA VAL A 182 -12.52 0.71 -15.13
C VAL A 182 -11.74 -0.60 -15.05
N ALA A 183 -10.93 -0.91 -16.07
CA ALA A 183 -10.12 -2.13 -16.12
C ALA A 183 -9.05 -2.20 -14.99
N ARG A 184 -8.67 -1.08 -14.39
CA ARG A 184 -7.67 -0.99 -13.32
C ARG A 184 -8.28 -0.99 -11.92
N ARG A 185 -9.60 -0.90 -11.78
CA ARG A 185 -10.33 -0.85 -10.50
C ARG A 185 -9.91 -1.95 -9.51
N PRO A 186 -9.63 -3.21 -9.94
CA PRO A 186 -9.24 -4.26 -9.01
C PRO A 186 -7.93 -4.00 -8.27
N SER A 187 -7.02 -3.19 -8.81
CA SER A 187 -5.72 -2.93 -8.21
C SER A 187 -5.66 -1.65 -7.36
N GLY A 188 -6.60 -0.67 -7.56
CA GLY A 188 -6.38 0.65 -6.94
C GLY A 188 -7.52 1.65 -7.02
N GLY A 189 -8.69 1.30 -7.55
CA GLY A 189 -9.76 2.25 -7.89
C GLY A 189 -10.78 2.56 -6.79
N LEU A 190 -10.68 1.96 -5.60
CA LEU A 190 -11.67 2.09 -4.55
C LEU A 190 -11.60 3.47 -3.86
N TRP A 191 -12.76 4.08 -3.66
CA TRP A 191 -13.00 5.14 -2.69
C TRP A 191 -13.49 4.53 -1.39
N SER A 192 -13.04 5.05 -0.24
CA SER A 192 -13.50 4.60 1.07
C SER A 192 -13.30 5.68 2.13
N THR A 193 -13.87 5.43 3.30
CA THR A 193 -13.68 6.24 4.52
C THR A 193 -12.89 5.44 5.55
N VAL A 194 -12.37 6.14 6.55
CA VAL A 194 -11.72 5.49 7.71
C VAL A 194 -12.68 4.52 8.41
N GLY A 195 -13.93 4.91 8.60
CA GLY A 195 -14.94 4.07 9.26
C GLY A 195 -15.18 2.75 8.52
N ASP A 196 -15.28 2.80 7.18
CA ASP A 196 -15.46 1.60 6.36
C ASP A 196 -14.21 0.71 6.36
N LEU A 197 -13.02 1.31 6.30
CA LEU A 197 -11.77 0.55 6.40
C LEU A 197 -11.61 -0.14 7.75
N LEU A 198 -12.02 0.48 8.85
CA LEU A 198 -12.00 -0.16 10.17
C LEU A 198 -13.02 -1.31 10.26
N ARG A 199 -14.21 -1.19 9.66
CA ARG A 199 -15.18 -2.30 9.58
C ARG A 199 -14.61 -3.45 8.77
N PHE A 200 -14.02 -3.16 7.60
CA PHE A 200 -13.32 -4.17 6.79
C PHE A 200 -12.19 -4.83 7.58
N GLY A 201 -11.34 -4.05 8.26
CA GLY A 201 -10.27 -4.56 9.12
C GLY A 201 -10.79 -5.44 10.26
N THR A 202 -11.88 -5.04 10.92
CA THR A 202 -12.53 -5.82 11.98
C THR A 202 -13.03 -7.17 11.44
N HIS A 203 -13.62 -7.19 10.24
CA HIS A 203 -13.99 -8.43 9.57
C HIS A 203 -12.76 -9.31 9.28
N GLN A 204 -11.69 -8.73 8.78
CA GLN A 204 -10.44 -9.45 8.57
C GLN A 204 -9.86 -10.02 9.87
N LEU A 205 -10.08 -9.40 11.01
CA LEU A 205 -9.66 -9.87 12.34
C LEU A 205 -10.58 -10.98 12.95
N GLY A 206 -11.57 -11.46 12.22
CA GLY A 206 -12.49 -12.52 12.66
C GLY A 206 -13.87 -12.00 13.02
N GLY A 207 -14.16 -10.71 12.77
CA GLY A 207 -15.50 -10.15 12.91
C GLY A 207 -16.51 -10.71 11.90
N PRO A 208 -17.80 -10.44 12.09
CA PRO A 208 -18.85 -10.93 11.20
C PRO A 208 -18.68 -10.41 9.78
N GLY A 209 -19.13 -11.20 8.78
CA GLY A 209 -19.07 -10.81 7.37
C GLY A 209 -18.99 -12.02 6.43
N PRO A 210 -18.78 -11.77 5.13
CA PRO A 210 -18.93 -12.79 4.11
C PRO A 210 -17.82 -13.86 4.09
N LEU A 211 -16.59 -13.53 4.56
CA LEU A 211 -15.49 -14.50 4.62
C LEU A 211 -15.56 -15.33 5.91
N GLY A 212 -15.56 -16.63 5.78
CA GLY A 212 -15.36 -17.55 6.90
C GLY A 212 -13.90 -17.58 7.38
N ASP A 213 -13.65 -18.23 8.53
CA ASP A 213 -12.29 -18.31 9.12
C ASP A 213 -11.31 -19.05 8.21
N GLU A 214 -11.75 -20.09 7.53
CA GLU A 214 -10.93 -20.84 6.59
C GLU A 214 -10.46 -19.97 5.41
N ALA A 215 -11.36 -19.19 4.82
CA ALA A 215 -11.02 -18.28 3.72
C ALA A 215 -10.06 -17.17 4.19
N ARG A 216 -10.29 -16.59 5.38
CA ARG A 216 -9.37 -15.61 5.98
C ARG A 216 -7.98 -16.23 6.25
N ALA A 217 -7.93 -17.45 6.76
CA ALA A 217 -6.68 -18.16 6.98
C ALA A 217 -5.95 -18.47 5.67
N ALA A 218 -6.67 -18.87 4.63
CA ALA A 218 -6.10 -19.07 3.30
C ALA A 218 -5.50 -17.78 2.72
N LEU A 219 -6.22 -16.65 2.83
CA LEU A 219 -5.72 -15.36 2.38
C LEU A 219 -4.46 -14.89 3.12
N ARG A 220 -4.33 -15.23 4.41
CA ARG A 220 -3.19 -14.85 5.25
C ARG A 220 -1.95 -15.72 5.07
N ARG A 221 -2.05 -16.84 4.37
CA ARG A 221 -0.90 -17.72 4.17
C ARG A 221 0.17 -16.98 3.36
N PRO A 222 1.39 -16.84 3.90
CA PRO A 222 2.51 -16.27 3.16
C PRO A 222 2.77 -17.01 1.86
N ARG A 223 3.00 -16.30 0.79
CA ARG A 223 3.26 -16.85 -0.57
C ARG A 223 4.63 -16.50 -1.09
N ALA A 224 5.21 -15.41 -0.62
CA ALA A 224 6.54 -15.00 -0.99
C ALA A 224 7.19 -14.18 0.11
N GLU A 225 8.51 -14.15 0.08
CA GLU A 225 9.31 -13.25 0.89
C GLU A 225 9.99 -12.21 0.00
N ALA A 226 9.88 -10.95 0.38
CA ALA A 226 10.49 -9.84 -0.34
C ALA A 226 10.71 -8.67 0.61
N LEU A 227 11.78 -7.91 0.40
CA LEU A 227 12.04 -6.68 1.15
C LEU A 227 12.03 -6.91 2.68
N GLY A 228 12.44 -8.11 3.13
CA GLY A 228 12.46 -8.50 4.54
C GLY A 228 11.09 -8.63 5.22
N ALA A 229 10.05 -8.91 4.45
CA ALA A 229 8.70 -9.21 4.93
C ALA A 229 8.06 -10.30 4.07
N ALA A 230 7.01 -10.94 4.57
CA ALA A 230 6.24 -11.89 3.78
C ALA A 230 5.06 -11.19 3.10
N TYR A 231 4.72 -11.61 1.88
CA TYR A 231 3.53 -11.15 1.16
C TYR A 231 2.53 -12.30 1.02
N ALA A 232 1.28 -12.01 1.31
CA ALA A 232 0.16 -12.95 1.19
C ALA A 232 -0.75 -12.55 0.01
N HIS A 233 -2.07 -12.66 0.14
CA HIS A 233 -2.99 -12.28 -0.92
C HIS A 233 -3.50 -10.85 -0.71
N GLY A 234 -2.77 -9.87 -1.25
CA GLY A 234 -3.16 -8.45 -1.22
C GLY A 234 -2.69 -7.66 -0.01
N PHE A 235 -1.78 -8.19 0.79
CA PHE A 235 -1.20 -7.50 1.95
C PHE A 235 0.12 -8.12 2.39
N TRP A 236 0.90 -7.33 3.11
CA TRP A 236 2.13 -7.74 3.76
C TRP A 236 1.86 -8.37 5.12
N THR A 237 2.72 -9.29 5.52
CA THR A 237 2.85 -9.78 6.89
C THR A 237 4.21 -9.33 7.41
N ARG A 238 4.21 -8.51 8.45
CA ARG A 238 5.43 -7.91 9.01
C ARG A 238 5.54 -8.22 10.50
N GLU A 239 6.76 -8.48 10.94
CA GLU A 239 7.06 -8.49 12.36
C GLU A 239 7.22 -7.04 12.85
N LEU A 240 6.50 -6.70 13.91
CA LEU A 240 6.64 -5.45 14.64
C LEU A 240 7.57 -5.65 15.84
N ALA A 241 8.03 -4.53 16.41
CA ALA A 241 8.76 -4.51 17.67
C ALA A 241 8.08 -5.37 18.74
N GLY A 242 8.87 -6.19 19.46
CA GLY A 242 8.37 -7.10 20.48
C GLY A 242 7.74 -8.40 19.97
N GLY A 243 8.03 -8.81 18.72
CA GLY A 243 7.58 -10.10 18.17
C GLY A 243 6.09 -10.13 17.78
N ARG A 244 5.44 -8.97 17.71
CA ARG A 244 4.06 -8.85 17.24
C ARG A 244 3.99 -8.98 15.71
N VAL A 245 2.88 -9.45 15.18
CA VAL A 245 2.69 -9.58 13.72
C VAL A 245 1.61 -8.60 13.27
N ALA A 246 1.93 -7.80 12.26
CA ALA A 246 0.98 -6.96 11.55
C ALA A 246 0.69 -7.51 10.16
N LEU A 247 -0.54 -7.28 9.71
CA LEU A 247 -0.97 -7.41 8.33
C LEU A 247 -1.23 -6.01 7.82
N ASP A 248 -0.60 -5.59 6.72
CA ASP A 248 -0.74 -4.22 6.25
C ASP A 248 -0.73 -4.12 4.72
N HIS A 249 -1.35 -3.07 4.21
CA HIS A 249 -1.12 -2.58 2.87
C HIS A 249 -1.21 -1.06 2.83
N GLU A 250 -0.23 -0.47 2.14
CA GLU A 250 -0.22 0.95 1.82
C GLU A 250 -0.90 1.20 0.47
N GLY A 251 -1.38 2.41 0.26
CA GLY A 251 -1.92 2.86 -1.01
C GLY A 251 -1.34 4.20 -1.43
N SER A 252 -1.01 4.32 -2.72
CA SER A 252 -0.48 5.54 -3.33
C SER A 252 -1.10 5.73 -4.70
N VAL A 253 -1.78 6.84 -4.94
CA VAL A 253 -2.31 7.22 -6.26
C VAL A 253 -2.67 8.70 -6.30
N GLY A 254 -2.30 9.40 -7.37
CA GLY A 254 -2.83 10.71 -7.71
C GLY A 254 -2.92 11.72 -6.57
N GLY A 255 -1.89 11.82 -5.72
CA GLY A 255 -1.88 12.74 -4.58
C GLY A 255 -2.57 12.23 -3.32
N TYR A 256 -2.83 10.92 -3.22
CA TYR A 256 -3.31 10.28 -1.98
C TYR A 256 -2.31 9.26 -1.47
N GLN A 257 -2.23 9.17 -0.17
CA GLN A 257 -1.51 8.09 0.53
C GLN A 257 -2.44 7.51 1.60
N SER A 258 -2.43 6.20 1.73
CA SER A 258 -3.30 5.48 2.65
C SER A 258 -2.58 4.30 3.30
N LEU A 259 -3.06 3.88 4.47
CA LEU A 259 -2.63 2.68 5.18
C LEU A 259 -3.83 1.99 5.79
N LEU A 260 -3.88 0.66 5.68
CA LEU A 260 -4.65 -0.22 6.54
C LEU A 260 -3.68 -1.20 7.20
N LEU A 261 -3.63 -1.19 8.54
CA LEU A 261 -2.76 -2.05 9.34
C LEU A 261 -3.58 -2.77 10.40
N LEU A 262 -3.40 -4.07 10.51
CA LEU A 262 -4.08 -4.91 11.48
C LEU A 262 -3.05 -5.62 12.36
N VAL A 263 -3.28 -5.70 13.67
CA VAL A 263 -2.51 -6.55 14.59
C VAL A 263 -3.46 -7.59 15.17
N PRO A 264 -3.50 -8.82 14.60
CA PRO A 264 -4.50 -9.83 14.98
C PRO A 264 -4.50 -10.20 16.46
N ALA A 265 -3.32 -10.35 17.05
CA ALA A 265 -3.17 -10.70 18.46
C ALA A 265 -3.74 -9.65 19.43
N GLU A 266 -3.83 -8.39 18.99
CA GLU A 266 -4.34 -7.26 19.77
C GLU A 266 -5.77 -6.89 19.37
N ARG A 267 -6.37 -7.57 18.38
CA ARG A 267 -7.64 -7.20 17.76
C ARG A 267 -7.66 -5.72 17.36
N LEU A 268 -6.51 -5.24 16.87
CA LEU A 268 -6.28 -3.85 16.51
C LEU A 268 -6.38 -3.68 15.00
N ALA A 269 -7.09 -2.63 14.58
CA ALA A 269 -7.09 -2.11 13.21
C ALA A 269 -6.78 -0.62 13.24
N LEU A 270 -5.82 -0.19 12.43
CA LEU A 270 -5.48 1.21 12.17
C LEU A 270 -5.72 1.52 10.70
N ALA A 271 -6.46 2.58 10.42
CA ALA A 271 -6.60 3.13 9.08
C ALA A 271 -6.13 4.60 9.08
N VAL A 272 -5.32 4.99 8.10
CA VAL A 272 -4.89 6.38 7.91
C VAL A 272 -5.03 6.75 6.45
N LEU A 273 -5.76 7.83 6.17
CA LEU A 273 -6.05 8.35 4.84
C LEU A 273 -5.58 9.79 4.73
N THR A 274 -4.82 10.10 3.69
CA THR A 274 -4.32 11.47 3.45
C THR A 274 -4.57 11.88 2.01
N ASN A 275 -4.74 13.15 1.79
CA ASN A 275 -4.90 13.73 0.45
C ASN A 275 -3.62 14.42 -0.04
N SER A 276 -2.47 13.85 0.23
CA SER A 276 -1.18 14.37 -0.22
C SER A 276 -0.20 13.26 -0.58
N TRP A 277 0.59 13.49 -1.61
CA TRP A 277 1.76 12.66 -1.93
C TRP A 277 2.74 12.56 -0.74
N ARG A 278 2.81 13.58 0.11
CA ARG A 278 3.62 13.58 1.35
C ARG A 278 2.99 12.76 2.48
N GLY A 279 1.80 12.22 2.27
CA GLY A 279 1.06 11.47 3.28
C GLY A 279 1.79 10.26 3.83
N SER A 280 2.70 9.64 3.05
CA SER A 280 3.53 8.54 3.54
C SER A 280 4.38 8.94 4.76
N GLY A 281 4.93 10.15 4.77
CA GLY A 281 5.66 10.68 5.92
C GLY A 281 4.78 10.87 7.16
N LEU A 282 3.53 11.34 6.97
CA LEU A 282 2.54 11.43 8.05
C LEU A 282 2.17 10.05 8.59
N ILE A 283 1.82 9.11 7.70
CA ILE A 283 1.42 7.74 8.05
C ILE A 283 2.49 7.06 8.91
N ARG A 284 3.77 7.16 8.50
CA ARG A 284 4.87 6.55 9.24
C ARG A 284 5.08 7.15 10.61
N ARG A 285 4.87 8.47 10.74
CA ARG A 285 4.92 9.13 12.04
C ARG A 285 3.81 8.62 12.94
N VAL A 286 2.57 8.51 12.44
CA VAL A 286 1.44 7.95 13.19
C VAL A 286 1.73 6.52 13.63
N VAL A 287 2.21 5.67 12.71
CA VAL A 287 2.60 4.28 13.01
C VAL A 287 3.70 4.21 14.07
N HIS A 288 4.72 5.07 13.96
CA HIS A 288 5.82 5.16 14.91
C HIS A 288 5.33 5.59 16.30
N ASP A 289 4.60 6.68 16.38
CA ASP A 289 4.19 7.28 17.66
C ASP A 289 3.13 6.42 18.37
N LEU A 290 2.43 5.53 17.63
CA LEU A 290 1.57 4.48 18.18
C LEU A 290 2.33 3.18 18.54
N GLY A 291 3.65 3.12 18.34
CA GLY A 291 4.46 1.93 18.64
C GLY A 291 4.18 0.73 17.74
N LEU A 292 3.72 0.97 16.51
CA LEU A 292 3.42 -0.06 15.51
C LEU A 292 4.56 -0.21 14.48
N VAL A 293 5.78 0.03 14.92
CA VAL A 293 6.99 0.06 14.07
C VAL A 293 7.42 -1.36 13.70
N PRO A 294 7.77 -1.62 12.43
CA PRO A 294 8.41 -2.87 12.05
C PRO A 294 9.72 -3.10 12.82
N ALA A 295 9.91 -4.32 13.32
CA ALA A 295 11.10 -4.71 14.12
C ALA A 295 12.43 -4.40 13.42
N THR A 296 12.44 -4.46 12.11
CA THR A 296 13.62 -4.20 11.29
C THR A 296 14.06 -2.74 11.24
N LEU A 297 13.22 -1.77 11.64
CA LEU A 297 13.63 -0.39 11.83
C LEU A 297 14.36 -0.16 13.16
N GLU A 298 14.26 -1.11 14.08
CA GLU A 298 15.01 -1.11 15.35
C GLU A 298 16.40 -1.75 15.21
N THR A 299 16.67 -2.42 14.07
CA THR A 299 17.96 -3.04 13.83
C THR A 299 18.96 -1.95 13.43
N PRO A 300 20.08 -1.80 14.17
CA PRO A 300 21.08 -0.81 13.81
C PRO A 300 21.67 -1.11 12.44
N PRO A 301 21.95 -0.08 11.62
CA PRO A 301 22.49 -0.27 10.28
C PRO A 301 23.85 -0.96 10.35
N ARG A 302 24.08 -1.93 9.46
CA ARG A 302 25.38 -2.59 9.27
C ARG A 302 26.14 -1.83 8.19
N ARG A 303 27.36 -1.40 8.47
CA ARG A 303 28.24 -0.85 7.43
C ARG A 303 28.78 -1.98 6.57
N GLY A 304 28.61 -1.87 5.26
CA GLY A 304 29.12 -2.82 4.28
C GLY A 304 29.60 -2.12 3.01
N ASP A 305 30.26 -2.87 2.12
CA ASP A 305 30.56 -2.37 0.78
C ASP A 305 29.30 -2.40 -0.08
N VAL A 306 28.82 -1.22 -0.42
CA VAL A 306 27.60 -1.03 -1.24
C VAL A 306 27.92 -0.69 -2.71
N SER A 307 29.20 -0.68 -3.08
CA SER A 307 29.65 -0.24 -4.42
C SER A 307 29.13 -1.14 -5.54
N GLY A 308 28.98 -2.43 -5.28
CA GLY A 308 28.45 -3.40 -6.25
C GLY A 308 27.00 -3.14 -6.66
N HIS A 309 26.23 -2.41 -5.84
CA HIS A 309 24.83 -2.09 -6.11
C HIS A 309 24.62 -0.76 -6.83
N ALA A 310 25.66 0.08 -6.94
CA ALA A 310 25.55 1.35 -7.66
C ALA A 310 25.26 1.10 -9.15
N GLY A 311 24.34 1.90 -9.71
CA GLY A 311 23.95 1.79 -11.11
C GLY A 311 22.53 2.27 -11.37
N ARG A 312 22.10 2.18 -12.60
CA ARG A 312 20.75 2.49 -13.04
C ARG A 312 19.96 1.21 -13.24
N TYR A 313 18.73 1.19 -12.73
CA TYR A 313 17.80 0.08 -12.82
C TYR A 313 16.47 0.58 -13.38
N ALA A 314 15.92 -0.11 -14.36
CA ALA A 314 14.68 0.37 -14.99
C ALA A 314 13.84 -0.76 -15.58
N LEU A 315 12.53 -0.60 -15.52
CA LEU A 315 11.53 -1.43 -16.22
C LEU A 315 10.21 -0.65 -16.35
N ASP A 316 9.67 -0.60 -17.56
CA ASP A 316 8.32 -0.08 -17.85
C ASP A 316 8.01 1.32 -17.28
N GLY A 317 9.00 2.23 -17.32
CA GLY A 317 8.85 3.59 -16.82
C GLY A 317 9.09 3.77 -15.31
N ALA A 318 9.29 2.70 -14.57
CA ALA A 318 9.86 2.75 -13.24
C ALA A 318 11.39 2.75 -13.35
N GLU A 319 12.04 3.66 -12.64
CA GLU A 319 13.49 3.81 -12.64
C GLU A 319 14.01 4.03 -11.22
N ALA A 320 15.19 3.49 -10.96
CA ALA A 320 15.96 3.80 -9.76
C ALA A 320 17.41 4.04 -10.14
N GLU A 321 17.97 5.14 -9.67
CA GLU A 321 19.39 5.44 -9.75
C GLU A 321 20.01 5.28 -8.37
N LEU A 322 20.98 4.39 -8.26
CA LEU A 322 21.65 4.03 -7.03
C LEU A 322 23.10 4.48 -7.07
N GLU A 323 23.48 5.31 -6.10
CA GLU A 323 24.86 5.80 -5.95
C GLU A 323 25.45 5.31 -4.63
N SER A 324 26.67 4.86 -4.64
CA SER A 324 27.43 4.51 -3.43
C SER A 324 28.23 5.72 -2.94
N ALA A 325 27.96 6.19 -1.72
CA ALA A 325 28.67 7.31 -1.13
C ALA A 325 28.90 7.07 0.38
N GLY A 326 30.17 6.96 0.79
CA GLY A 326 30.53 6.83 2.20
C GLY A 326 30.02 5.57 2.90
N GLY A 327 29.83 4.46 2.16
CA GLY A 327 29.27 3.21 2.69
C GLY A 327 27.74 3.23 2.86
N VAL A 328 27.08 4.22 2.26
CA VAL A 328 25.62 4.38 2.22
C VAL A 328 25.16 4.33 0.76
N LEU A 329 24.07 3.67 0.51
CA LEU A 329 23.42 3.66 -0.81
C LEU A 329 22.48 4.85 -0.90
N ARG A 330 22.69 5.72 -1.90
CA ARG A 330 21.73 6.80 -2.19
C ARG A 330 20.82 6.36 -3.32
N VAL A 331 19.53 6.50 -3.12
CA VAL A 331 18.50 6.02 -4.06
C VAL A 331 17.68 7.20 -4.53
N ARG A 332 17.57 7.34 -5.85
CA ARG A 332 16.65 8.25 -6.52
C ARG A 332 15.68 7.42 -7.33
N GLU A 333 14.41 7.52 -7.01
CA GLU A 333 13.34 6.83 -7.73
C GLU A 333 12.65 7.78 -8.72
N ALA A 334 12.22 7.26 -9.85
CA ALA A 334 11.31 7.93 -10.75
C ALA A 334 10.29 6.92 -11.29
N GLU A 335 9.03 7.31 -11.32
CA GLU A 335 7.96 6.50 -11.87
C GLU A 335 7.05 7.35 -12.75
N THR A 336 6.32 6.70 -13.63
CA THR A 336 5.26 7.34 -14.40
C THR A 336 3.94 7.10 -13.69
N ASP A 337 3.25 8.17 -13.29
CA ASP A 337 1.92 8.06 -12.68
C ASP A 337 0.96 7.36 -13.67
N PRO A 338 0.38 6.22 -13.32
CA PRO A 338 -0.42 5.41 -14.25
C PRO A 338 -1.77 6.05 -14.60
N VAL A 339 -2.18 7.08 -13.88
CA VAL A 339 -3.45 7.79 -14.11
C VAL A 339 -3.22 9.04 -14.95
N THR A 340 -2.19 9.82 -14.64
CA THR A 340 -1.92 11.12 -15.29
C THR A 340 -0.88 11.03 -16.39
N GLY A 341 -0.09 9.97 -16.45
CA GLY A 341 1.06 9.85 -17.35
C GLY A 341 2.23 10.77 -16.98
N ALA A 342 2.14 11.49 -15.87
CA ALA A 342 3.20 12.39 -15.44
C ALA A 342 4.39 11.62 -14.87
N ARG A 343 5.61 12.04 -15.23
CA ARG A 343 6.83 11.52 -14.60
C ARG A 343 7.01 12.19 -13.24
N ILE A 344 7.09 11.35 -12.20
CA ILE A 344 7.34 11.75 -10.83
C ILE A 344 8.73 11.26 -10.45
N ALA A 345 9.62 12.21 -10.13
CA ALA A 345 10.95 11.92 -9.63
C ALA A 345 11.04 12.28 -8.15
N ALA A 346 11.48 11.34 -7.34
CA ALA A 346 11.74 11.59 -5.93
C ALA A 346 13.14 12.22 -5.73
N PRO A 347 13.34 13.02 -4.66
CA PRO A 347 14.68 13.40 -4.23
C PRO A 347 15.53 12.16 -3.89
N SER A 348 16.86 12.30 -3.96
CA SER A 348 17.77 11.23 -3.55
C SER A 348 17.77 11.06 -2.04
N TRP A 349 17.50 9.85 -1.57
CA TRP A 349 17.46 9.49 -0.16
C TRP A 349 18.54 8.48 0.21
N PRO A 350 19.17 8.61 1.39
CA PRO A 350 20.08 7.58 1.89
C PRO A 350 19.31 6.35 2.32
N ALA A 351 19.77 5.18 1.89
CA ALA A 351 19.33 3.87 2.33
C ALA A 351 20.46 3.16 3.08
N GLU A 352 20.21 2.76 4.31
CA GLU A 352 21.17 2.15 5.19
C GLU A 352 21.04 0.63 5.18
N PRO A 353 22.14 -0.15 5.21
CA PRO A 353 22.07 -1.60 5.23
C PRO A 353 21.35 -2.12 6.48
N LEU A 354 20.36 -2.98 6.31
CA LEU A 354 19.63 -3.65 7.40
C LEU A 354 20.06 -5.11 7.56
N GLY A 355 20.61 -5.72 6.51
CA GLY A 355 21.06 -7.11 6.48
C GLY A 355 21.75 -7.39 5.15
N ASP A 356 21.92 -8.68 4.82
CA ASP A 356 22.52 -9.10 3.57
C ASP A 356 21.62 -8.66 2.40
N ASP A 357 22.15 -7.75 1.56
CA ASP A 357 21.46 -7.20 0.38
C ASP A 357 20.07 -6.57 0.63
N VAL A 358 19.75 -6.18 1.87
CA VAL A 358 18.53 -5.44 2.23
C VAL A 358 18.89 -4.10 2.84
N TYR A 359 18.31 -3.04 2.32
CA TYR A 359 18.54 -1.66 2.74
C TYR A 359 17.22 -0.99 3.09
N GLY A 360 17.23 -0.10 4.06
CA GLY A 360 16.07 0.63 4.52
C GLY A 360 16.31 2.13 4.59
N PHE A 361 15.26 2.88 4.41
CA PHE A 361 15.27 4.34 4.52
C PHE A 361 14.95 4.74 5.97
N ALA A 362 15.94 5.27 6.69
CA ALA A 362 15.78 5.73 8.07
C ALA A 362 15.06 7.09 8.18
N GLY A 363 14.88 7.81 7.08
CA GLY A 363 14.27 9.14 7.08
C GLY A 363 13.68 9.55 5.74
N GLY A 364 13.12 10.76 5.69
CA GLY A 364 12.49 11.32 4.50
C GLY A 364 11.13 10.71 4.17
N LEU A 365 10.66 10.91 2.93
CA LEU A 365 9.38 10.39 2.45
C LEU A 365 9.36 8.86 2.31
N LEU A 366 10.54 8.25 2.17
CA LEU A 366 10.70 6.80 2.00
C LEU A 366 11.00 6.08 3.33
N MET A 367 10.95 6.76 4.48
CA MET A 367 11.21 6.14 5.79
C MET A 367 10.39 4.86 5.97
N GLY A 368 11.09 3.74 6.27
CA GLY A 368 10.47 2.41 6.41
C GLY A 368 10.26 1.64 5.11
N HIS A 369 10.46 2.24 3.93
CA HIS A 369 10.57 1.48 2.69
C HIS A 369 11.90 0.75 2.64
N ARG A 370 11.96 -0.30 1.83
CA ARG A 370 13.15 -1.12 1.66
C ARG A 370 13.46 -1.31 0.20
N ILE A 371 14.72 -1.53 -0.06
CA ILE A 371 15.22 -2.08 -1.31
C ILE A 371 16.00 -3.35 -1.00
N ASP A 372 15.98 -4.30 -1.89
CA ASP A 372 16.84 -5.48 -1.82
C ASP A 372 17.38 -5.87 -3.20
N PHE A 373 18.38 -6.74 -3.18
CA PHE A 373 19.06 -7.21 -4.38
C PHE A 373 18.94 -8.75 -4.44
N PRO A 374 17.78 -9.28 -4.89
CA PRO A 374 17.50 -10.72 -4.84
C PRO A 374 18.42 -11.55 -5.76
N ARG A 375 19.05 -10.89 -6.74
CA ARG A 375 20.04 -11.47 -7.67
C ARG A 375 21.01 -10.41 -8.16
N PRO A 376 22.25 -10.77 -8.58
CA PRO A 376 23.13 -9.85 -9.27
C PRO A 376 22.45 -9.17 -10.45
N GLY A 377 22.53 -7.85 -10.53
CA GLY A 377 21.92 -7.06 -11.59
C GLY A 377 20.40 -6.84 -11.48
N ILE A 378 19.77 -7.22 -10.37
CA ILE A 378 18.37 -6.91 -10.08
C ILE A 378 18.27 -6.15 -8.76
N ALA A 379 17.61 -5.01 -8.76
CA ALA A 379 17.17 -4.31 -7.55
C ALA A 379 15.64 -4.37 -7.43
N ARG A 380 15.08 -4.63 -6.25
CA ARG A 380 13.67 -4.36 -5.98
C ARG A 380 13.55 -3.01 -5.30
N VAL A 381 12.99 -2.06 -6.02
CA VAL A 381 12.77 -0.68 -5.59
C VAL A 381 11.31 -0.34 -5.85
N GLY A 382 10.67 0.35 -4.92
CA GLY A 382 9.23 0.64 -5.05
C GLY A 382 8.37 -0.62 -5.23
N TRP A 383 8.85 -1.81 -4.71
CA TRP A 383 8.21 -3.13 -4.80
C TRP A 383 8.31 -3.82 -6.17
N ILE A 384 8.99 -3.22 -7.13
CA ILE A 384 9.16 -3.76 -8.49
C ILE A 384 10.58 -4.28 -8.65
N ALA A 385 10.72 -5.48 -9.24
CA ALA A 385 12.03 -6.02 -9.62
C ALA A 385 12.51 -5.32 -10.90
N LEU A 386 13.51 -4.46 -10.77
CA LEU A 386 14.10 -3.68 -11.84
C LEU A 386 15.43 -4.30 -12.26
N PRO A 387 15.62 -4.69 -13.53
CA PRO A 387 16.92 -5.08 -14.04
C PRO A 387 17.84 -3.87 -14.15
N ARG A 388 19.14 -4.12 -13.92
CA ARG A 388 20.19 -3.13 -14.19
C ARG A 388 20.24 -2.85 -15.67
N VAL A 389 20.26 -1.58 -16.02
CA VAL A 389 20.42 -1.13 -17.40
C VAL A 389 21.83 -0.56 -17.57
N GLU A 390 22.43 -0.83 -18.71
CA GLU A 390 23.72 -0.21 -19.05
C GLU A 390 23.54 1.30 -19.19
N ALA A 391 24.57 2.05 -18.79
CA ALA A 391 24.57 3.52 -18.77
C ALA A 391 24.59 4.11 -20.17
#